data_bc9f99d1a130512144f2af7c2aa0c899
#
_entry.id   bc9f99d1a130512144f2af7c2aa0c899
#
_cell.length_a   1.000
_cell.length_b   1.000
_cell.length_c   1.000
_cell.angle_alpha   90.00
_cell.angle_beta   90.00
_cell.angle_gamma   90.00
#
_symmetry.space_group_name_H-M   'P 1'
#
loop_
_entity.id
_entity.type
_entity.pdbx_description
1 polymer ?
#
loop_
_entity_poly.entity_id
_entity_poly.type
_entity_poly.pdbx_seq_one_letter_code
_entity_poly.pdbx_strand_id
1 'polypeptide(L)'
;MGWEDELFALFDDLEDQAGALFAAERDLEVADRSRAEYRQVGLAGRLMASMGAEATLGVVGVGALTGTIERVADGWLLLASGDHDWVVVLAALATVEGASARSVPPVAWSPVTRLGLGSALRRIAEAREPCLLHLRDGTRHDGVLARVGADFCELVVGEGRRTVLVAFSALAAARSRR
;
A
#
# COMPACT_ATOMS: atom_id res chain seq x y z
N MET A 1 37.76 30.54 48.40
CA MET A 1 36.60 29.78 47.96
C MET A 1 35.92 29.31 49.22
N GLY A 2 34.69 29.76 49.47
CA GLY A 2 33.94 29.41 50.66
C GLY A 2 33.30 28.04 50.53
N TRP A 3 33.01 27.39 51.64
CA TRP A 3 32.29 26.12 51.68
C TRP A 3 30.92 26.22 50.97
N GLU A 4 30.34 27.40 50.85
CA GLU A 4 29.10 27.71 50.17
C GLU A 4 29.24 27.54 48.65
N ASP A 5 30.37 27.98 48.07
CA ASP A 5 30.68 27.83 46.65
C ASP A 5 30.81 26.35 46.26
N GLU A 6 31.42 25.55 47.12
CA GLU A 6 31.56 24.09 46.92
C GLU A 6 30.20 23.37 47.02
N LEU A 7 29.34 23.82 47.93
CA LEU A 7 28.01 23.25 48.10
C LEU A 7 27.14 23.54 46.88
N PHE A 8 27.13 24.78 46.37
CA PHE A 8 26.39 25.15 45.19
C PHE A 8 26.88 24.40 43.92
N ALA A 9 28.17 24.29 43.75
CA ALA A 9 28.77 23.53 42.67
C ALA A 9 28.36 22.03 42.70
N LEU A 10 28.24 21.44 43.89
CA LEU A 10 27.74 20.08 44.06
C LEU A 10 26.27 19.95 43.72
N PHE A 11 25.43 20.92 44.09
CA PHE A 11 24.01 20.91 43.70
C PHE A 11 23.82 21.07 42.21
N ASP A 12 24.56 21.97 41.57
CA ASP A 12 24.53 22.17 40.12
C ASP A 12 24.92 20.86 39.38
N ASP A 13 25.97 20.17 39.84
CA ASP A 13 26.41 18.88 39.25
C ASP A 13 25.35 17.78 39.43
N LEU A 14 24.70 17.72 40.61
CA LEU A 14 23.62 16.76 40.85
C LEU A 14 22.34 17.07 40.02
N GLU A 15 22.02 18.34 39.85
CA GLU A 15 20.88 18.75 38.98
C GLU A 15 21.18 18.42 37.54
N ASP A 16 22.40 18.65 37.03
CA ASP A 16 22.81 18.28 35.67
C ASP A 16 22.78 16.77 35.45
N GLN A 17 23.26 15.98 36.42
CA GLN A 17 23.20 14.51 36.38
C GLN A 17 21.76 14.00 36.39
N ALA A 18 20.90 14.54 37.26
CA ALA A 18 19.49 14.21 37.32
C ALA A 18 18.80 14.59 36.00
N GLY A 19 19.09 15.77 35.45
CA GLY A 19 18.55 16.24 34.16
C GLY A 19 18.94 15.32 33.00
N ALA A 20 20.22 14.89 32.96
CA ALA A 20 20.69 13.95 31.92
C ALA A 20 20.03 12.57 32.03
N LEU A 21 19.82 12.04 33.25
CA LEU A 21 19.09 10.77 33.45
C LEU A 21 17.64 10.87 33.02
N PHE A 22 16.92 11.93 33.38
CA PHE A 22 15.54 12.15 32.96
C PHE A 22 15.38 12.37 31.44
N ALA A 23 16.38 12.99 30.80
CA ALA A 23 16.39 13.14 29.35
C ALA A 23 16.57 11.78 28.67
N ALA A 24 17.53 10.96 29.11
CA ALA A 24 17.76 9.63 28.57
C ALA A 24 16.55 8.69 28.75
N GLU A 25 15.89 8.76 29.92
CA GLU A 25 14.68 7.96 30.18
C GLU A 25 13.52 8.36 29.28
N ARG A 26 13.30 9.67 29.07
CA ARG A 26 12.29 10.18 28.11
C ARG A 26 12.58 9.76 26.66
N ASP A 27 13.84 9.81 26.25
CA ASP A 27 14.22 9.40 24.89
C ASP A 27 13.96 7.91 24.65
N LEU A 28 14.19 7.06 25.65
CA LEU A 28 13.88 5.64 25.60
C LEU A 28 12.35 5.42 25.51
N GLU A 29 11.57 6.13 26.34
CA GLU A 29 10.11 6.03 26.34
C GLU A 29 9.50 6.49 25.01
N VAL A 30 10.00 7.60 24.44
CA VAL A 30 9.58 8.09 23.11
C VAL A 30 9.95 7.08 22.03
N ALA A 31 11.14 6.49 22.06
CA ALA A 31 11.56 5.49 21.09
C ALA A 31 10.72 4.20 21.18
N ASP A 32 10.36 3.76 22.37
CA ASP A 32 9.52 2.59 22.59
C ASP A 32 8.07 2.82 22.12
N ARG A 33 7.53 4.00 22.42
CA ARG A 33 6.21 4.42 21.96
C ARG A 33 6.15 4.51 20.44
N SER A 34 7.13 5.13 19.82
CA SER A 34 7.26 5.23 18.36
C SER A 34 7.33 3.85 17.70
N ARG A 35 8.08 2.91 18.29
CA ARG A 35 8.14 1.52 17.81
C ARG A 35 6.81 0.79 17.95
N ALA A 36 6.10 1.00 19.05
CA ALA A 36 4.78 0.40 19.27
C ALA A 36 3.74 0.94 18.27
N GLU A 37 3.75 2.23 18.00
CA GLU A 37 2.89 2.88 17.00
C GLU A 37 3.20 2.38 15.59
N TYR A 38 4.48 2.24 15.22
CA TYR A 38 4.89 1.77 13.90
C TYR A 38 4.45 0.32 13.61
N ARG A 39 4.34 -0.54 14.63
CA ARG A 39 3.82 -1.92 14.49
C ARG A 39 2.38 -1.97 14.01
N GLN A 40 1.62 -0.89 14.17
CA GLN A 40 0.23 -0.78 13.72
C GLN A 40 0.11 -0.21 12.30
N VAL A 41 1.21 0.25 11.72
CA VAL A 41 1.24 0.80 10.37
C VAL A 41 1.15 -0.33 9.35
N GLY A 42 0.04 -0.38 8.61
CA GLY A 42 -0.15 -1.32 7.50
C GLY A 42 0.36 -0.76 6.18
N LEU A 43 0.75 -1.66 5.26
CA LEU A 43 1.19 -1.29 3.91
C LEU A 43 0.13 -0.44 3.18
N ALA A 44 -1.14 -0.81 3.25
CA ALA A 44 -2.22 -0.07 2.62
C ALA A 44 -2.32 1.38 3.11
N GLY A 45 -2.06 1.64 4.39
CA GLY A 45 -2.02 2.99 4.95
C GLY A 45 -0.86 3.83 4.39
N ARG A 46 0.31 3.23 4.15
CA ARG A 46 1.44 3.91 3.51
C ARG A 46 1.18 4.19 2.03
N LEU A 47 0.58 3.24 1.31
CA LEU A 47 0.16 3.44 -0.07
C LEU A 47 -0.91 4.54 -0.18
N MET A 48 -1.86 4.59 0.77
CA MET A 48 -2.85 5.67 0.85
C MET A 48 -2.19 7.04 1.00
N ALA A 49 -1.14 7.15 1.82
CA ALA A 49 -0.35 8.38 1.97
C ALA A 49 0.55 8.69 0.76
N SER A 50 0.65 7.76 -0.19
CA SER A 50 1.44 7.88 -1.41
C SER A 50 0.59 8.18 -2.64
N MET A 51 -0.73 8.40 -2.49
CA MET A 51 -1.57 8.76 -3.64
C MET A 51 -1.09 10.05 -4.31
N GLY A 52 -1.02 10.04 -5.64
CA GLY A 52 -0.48 11.11 -6.47
C GLY A 52 1.04 11.06 -6.63
N ALA A 53 1.75 10.18 -5.92
CA ALA A 53 3.19 10.01 -6.07
C ALA A 53 3.53 8.88 -7.04
N GLU A 54 4.70 9.01 -7.67
CA GLU A 54 5.29 7.93 -8.46
C GLU A 54 5.88 6.85 -7.55
N ALA A 55 5.64 5.59 -7.89
CA ALA A 55 6.16 4.44 -7.17
C ALA A 55 6.50 3.30 -8.14
N THR A 56 7.44 2.45 -7.72
CA THR A 56 7.74 1.19 -8.39
C THR A 56 7.25 0.02 -7.54
N LEU A 57 6.37 -0.77 -8.11
CA LEU A 57 5.71 -1.91 -7.46
C LEU A 57 6.29 -3.21 -8.01
N GLY A 58 6.88 -4.04 -7.16
CA GLY A 58 7.20 -5.43 -7.49
C GLY A 58 5.96 -6.29 -7.28
N VAL A 59 5.39 -6.82 -8.36
CA VAL A 59 4.13 -7.59 -8.34
C VAL A 59 4.40 -9.04 -8.71
N VAL A 60 3.97 -9.96 -7.86
CA VAL A 60 4.14 -11.42 -8.07
C VAL A 60 3.45 -11.83 -9.37
N GLY A 61 4.16 -12.57 -10.23
CA GLY A 61 3.65 -13.03 -11.54
C GLY A 61 3.61 -11.97 -12.63
N VAL A 62 3.97 -10.71 -12.31
CA VAL A 62 3.97 -9.59 -13.28
C VAL A 62 5.37 -9.02 -13.46
N GLY A 63 6.09 -8.78 -12.36
CA GLY A 63 7.37 -8.08 -12.32
C GLY A 63 7.23 -6.65 -11.79
N ALA A 64 8.17 -5.78 -12.15
CA ALA A 64 8.18 -4.39 -11.74
C ALA A 64 7.23 -3.54 -12.58
N LEU A 65 6.40 -2.75 -11.92
CA LEU A 65 5.50 -1.75 -12.51
C LEU A 65 5.83 -0.38 -11.93
N THR A 66 6.16 0.58 -12.77
CA THR A 66 6.41 1.97 -12.35
C THR A 66 5.29 2.88 -12.84
N GLY A 67 4.79 3.74 -11.98
CA GLY A 67 3.73 4.68 -12.33
C GLY A 67 3.24 5.49 -11.14
N THR A 68 2.21 6.29 -11.36
CA THR A 68 1.58 7.09 -10.32
C THR A 68 0.47 6.31 -9.62
N ILE A 69 0.48 6.28 -8.30
CA ILE A 69 -0.61 5.70 -7.50
C ILE A 69 -1.79 6.67 -7.53
N GLU A 70 -2.81 6.36 -8.31
CA GLU A 70 -4.00 7.22 -8.42
C GLU A 70 -5.02 6.95 -7.32
N ARG A 71 -5.16 5.69 -6.92
CA ARG A 71 -6.14 5.30 -5.91
C ARG A 71 -5.66 4.08 -5.13
N VAL A 72 -6.02 4.04 -3.87
CA VAL A 72 -5.86 2.86 -3.00
C VAL A 72 -7.21 2.55 -2.39
N ALA A 73 -7.59 1.28 -2.38
CA ALA A 73 -8.86 0.81 -1.84
C ALA A 73 -8.67 -0.53 -1.11
N ASP A 74 -9.78 -1.15 -0.69
CA ASP A 74 -9.75 -2.39 0.06
C ASP A 74 -9.23 -3.55 -0.82
N GLY A 75 -7.99 -3.94 -0.56
CA GLY A 75 -7.31 -5.05 -1.22
C GLY A 75 -6.75 -4.77 -2.62
N TRP A 76 -6.85 -3.55 -3.16
CA TRP A 76 -6.31 -3.20 -4.46
C TRP A 76 -5.87 -1.73 -4.56
N LEU A 77 -5.05 -1.42 -5.57
CA LEU A 77 -4.71 -0.05 -5.95
C LEU A 77 -4.82 0.14 -7.48
N LEU A 78 -5.01 1.40 -7.90
CA LEU A 78 -4.92 1.83 -9.28
C LEU A 78 -3.58 2.53 -9.49
N LEU A 79 -2.78 2.00 -10.42
CA LEU A 79 -1.50 2.57 -10.85
C LEU A 79 -1.62 3.02 -12.30
N ALA A 80 -1.37 4.29 -12.55
CA ALA A 80 -1.27 4.84 -13.91
C ALA A 80 0.17 4.72 -14.41
N SER A 81 0.38 4.00 -15.51
CA SER A 81 1.71 3.78 -16.10
C SER A 81 1.65 3.92 -17.61
N GLY A 82 2.16 5.03 -18.14
CA GLY A 82 2.05 5.37 -19.55
C GLY A 82 0.59 5.42 -20.02
N ASP A 83 0.29 4.70 -21.11
CA ASP A 83 -1.07 4.63 -21.69
C ASP A 83 -1.96 3.56 -21.05
N HIS A 84 -1.57 3.04 -19.88
CA HIS A 84 -2.27 1.93 -19.25
C HIS A 84 -2.61 2.23 -17.81
N ASP A 85 -3.77 1.77 -17.41
CA ASP A 85 -4.21 1.69 -16.03
C ASP A 85 -4.07 0.25 -15.52
N TRP A 86 -3.47 0.11 -14.34
CA TRP A 86 -3.26 -1.16 -13.68
C TRP A 86 -4.05 -1.22 -12.38
N VAL A 87 -5.00 -2.12 -12.32
CA VAL A 87 -5.61 -2.53 -11.05
C VAL A 87 -4.72 -3.60 -10.46
N VAL A 88 -3.96 -3.27 -9.42
CA VAL A 88 -3.01 -4.18 -8.75
C VAL A 88 -3.61 -4.68 -7.44
N VAL A 89 -3.60 -6.00 -7.25
CA VAL A 89 -4.08 -6.64 -6.02
C VAL A 89 -3.02 -6.48 -4.94
N LEU A 90 -3.34 -5.86 -3.80
CA LEU A 90 -2.36 -5.58 -2.72
C LEU A 90 -1.70 -6.86 -2.18
N ALA A 91 -2.44 -7.95 -2.12
CA ALA A 91 -1.90 -9.24 -1.68
C ALA A 91 -0.91 -9.89 -2.69
N ALA A 92 -0.78 -9.32 -3.91
CA ALA A 92 0.22 -9.72 -4.89
C ALA A 92 1.46 -8.80 -4.88
N LEU A 93 1.48 -7.74 -4.06
CA LEU A 93 2.66 -6.89 -3.91
C LEU A 93 3.75 -7.62 -3.13
N ALA A 94 4.93 -7.70 -3.72
CA ALA A 94 6.15 -8.20 -3.09
C ALA A 94 7.01 -7.05 -2.54
N THR A 95 7.16 -5.96 -3.31
CA THR A 95 7.95 -4.78 -2.94
C THR A 95 7.26 -3.49 -3.37
N VAL A 96 7.56 -2.41 -2.67
CA VAL A 96 7.14 -1.05 -3.03
C VAL A 96 8.31 -0.12 -2.81
N GLU A 97 8.73 0.60 -3.85
CA GLU A 97 9.73 1.67 -3.80
C GLU A 97 9.05 3.02 -4.04
N GLY A 98 9.51 4.07 -3.38
CA GLY A 98 8.92 5.41 -3.47
C GLY A 98 7.70 5.63 -2.58
N ALA A 99 7.30 4.66 -1.75
CA ALA A 99 6.19 4.84 -0.82
C ALA A 99 6.53 5.86 0.28
N SER A 100 5.54 6.70 0.62
CA SER A 100 5.62 7.66 1.72
C SER A 100 6.05 7.00 3.04
N ALA A 101 6.87 7.69 3.83
CA ALA A 101 7.15 7.30 5.20
C ALA A 101 5.94 7.50 6.13
N ARG A 102 4.97 8.34 5.72
CA ARG A 102 3.73 8.58 6.45
C ARG A 102 2.73 7.45 6.18
N SER A 103 1.74 7.33 7.06
CA SER A 103 0.63 6.39 6.91
C SER A 103 -0.70 7.09 7.22
N VAL A 104 -1.74 6.74 6.48
CA VAL A 104 -3.12 7.16 6.78
C VAL A 104 -3.80 6.01 7.52
N PRO A 105 -4.21 6.21 8.77
CA PRO A 105 -4.87 5.15 9.54
C PRO A 105 -6.24 4.80 8.93
N PRO A 106 -6.70 3.53 9.05
CA PRO A 106 -7.96 3.08 8.44
C PRO A 106 -9.20 3.88 8.87
N VAL A 107 -9.19 4.45 10.07
CA VAL A 107 -10.29 5.29 10.59
C VAL A 107 -10.46 6.59 9.77
N ALA A 108 -9.41 7.06 9.13
CA ALA A 108 -9.42 8.27 8.30
C ALA A 108 -9.77 7.99 6.82
N TRP A 109 -9.98 6.72 6.45
CA TRP A 109 -10.30 6.37 5.08
C TRP A 109 -11.73 6.75 4.73
N SER A 110 -11.92 7.28 3.52
CA SER A 110 -13.26 7.60 3.02
C SER A 110 -14.07 6.32 2.76
N PRO A 111 -15.40 6.36 2.80
CA PRO A 111 -16.24 5.20 2.47
C PRO A 111 -15.98 4.60 1.08
N VAL A 112 -15.54 5.42 0.12
CA VAL A 112 -15.23 4.99 -1.25
C VAL A 112 -14.02 4.04 -1.29
N THR A 113 -13.09 4.15 -0.35
CA THR A 113 -11.93 3.25 -0.26
C THR A 113 -12.29 1.83 0.17
N ARG A 114 -13.53 1.62 0.66
CA ARG A 114 -14.06 0.28 1.01
C ARG A 114 -14.55 -0.51 -0.20
N LEU A 115 -14.51 0.07 -1.40
CA LEU A 115 -14.85 -0.64 -2.62
C LEU A 115 -13.81 -1.72 -2.90
N GLY A 116 -14.22 -2.97 -2.77
CA GLY A 116 -13.36 -4.13 -3.01
C GLY A 116 -12.99 -4.31 -4.49
N LEU A 117 -12.09 -5.25 -4.77
CA LEU A 117 -11.57 -5.57 -6.09
C LEU A 117 -12.67 -5.81 -7.13
N GLY A 118 -13.75 -6.50 -6.77
CA GLY A 118 -14.89 -6.74 -7.65
C GLY A 118 -15.52 -5.45 -8.22
N SER A 119 -15.47 -4.35 -7.46
CA SER A 119 -15.98 -3.05 -7.94
C SER A 119 -15.07 -2.45 -9.03
N ALA A 120 -13.75 -2.57 -8.88
CA ALA A 120 -12.81 -2.14 -9.91
C ALA A 120 -12.97 -2.97 -11.21
N LEU A 121 -13.05 -4.30 -11.06
CA LEU A 121 -13.21 -5.18 -12.21
C LEU A 121 -14.56 -4.99 -12.93
N ARG A 122 -15.65 -4.66 -12.20
CA ARG A 122 -16.94 -4.31 -12.83
C ARG A 122 -16.83 -3.08 -13.71
N ARG A 123 -16.04 -2.08 -13.30
CA ARG A 123 -15.81 -0.89 -14.14
C ARG A 123 -15.07 -1.24 -15.42
N ILE A 124 -14.07 -2.13 -15.36
CA ILE A 124 -13.41 -2.65 -16.58
C ILE A 124 -14.41 -3.43 -17.44
N ALA A 125 -15.25 -4.26 -16.85
CA ALA A 125 -16.27 -5.01 -17.58
C ALA A 125 -17.34 -4.11 -18.25
N GLU A 126 -17.75 -3.02 -17.59
CA GLU A 126 -18.68 -2.03 -18.12
C GLU A 126 -18.11 -1.30 -19.35
N ALA A 127 -16.81 -1.03 -19.39
CA ALA A 127 -16.14 -0.44 -20.54
C ALA A 127 -16.14 -1.36 -21.77
N ARG A 128 -16.24 -2.68 -21.57
CA ARG A 128 -16.20 -3.72 -22.63
C ARG A 128 -14.96 -3.66 -23.52
N GLU A 129 -13.89 -3.09 -22.99
CA GLU A 129 -12.60 -3.00 -23.68
C GLU A 129 -11.73 -4.23 -23.38
N PRO A 130 -10.84 -4.60 -24.31
CA PRO A 130 -9.87 -5.65 -24.06
C PRO A 130 -8.98 -5.30 -22.86
N CYS A 131 -8.80 -6.26 -21.98
CA CYS A 131 -7.90 -6.14 -20.84
C CYS A 131 -7.00 -7.37 -20.74
N LEU A 132 -5.87 -7.21 -20.07
CA LEU A 132 -4.93 -8.29 -19.80
C LEU A 132 -4.93 -8.60 -18.31
N LEU A 133 -5.39 -9.80 -17.96
CA LEU A 133 -5.32 -10.30 -16.60
C LEU A 133 -4.00 -11.05 -16.38
N HIS A 134 -3.27 -10.66 -15.35
CA HIS A 134 -2.05 -11.30 -14.90
C HIS A 134 -2.33 -12.09 -13.63
N LEU A 135 -1.98 -13.37 -13.62
CA LEU A 135 -2.10 -14.24 -12.47
C LEU A 135 -0.78 -14.30 -11.68
N ARG A 136 -0.88 -14.69 -10.41
CA ARG A 136 0.29 -14.79 -9.52
C ARG A 136 1.29 -15.86 -9.94
N ASP A 137 0.86 -16.88 -10.70
CA ASP A 137 1.72 -17.91 -11.27
C ASP A 137 2.44 -17.50 -12.55
N GLY A 138 2.25 -16.24 -13.01
CA GLY A 138 2.81 -15.69 -14.23
C GLY A 138 1.95 -15.94 -15.48
N THR A 139 0.86 -16.70 -15.38
CA THR A 139 -0.09 -16.89 -16.49
C THR A 139 -0.77 -15.56 -16.83
N ARG A 140 -1.09 -15.39 -18.13
CA ARG A 140 -1.75 -14.19 -18.64
C ARG A 140 -2.93 -14.58 -19.52
N HIS A 141 -4.01 -13.84 -19.39
CA HIS A 141 -5.19 -14.00 -20.24
C HIS A 141 -5.58 -12.65 -20.84
N ASP A 142 -5.56 -12.58 -22.17
CA ASP A 142 -6.02 -11.41 -22.91
C ASP A 142 -7.48 -11.65 -23.36
N GLY A 143 -8.35 -10.69 -23.12
CA GLY A 143 -9.75 -10.81 -23.45
C GLY A 143 -10.60 -9.66 -22.95
N VAL A 144 -11.92 -9.86 -22.99
CA VAL A 144 -12.92 -8.90 -22.49
C VAL A 144 -13.58 -9.46 -21.25
N LEU A 145 -13.59 -8.68 -20.16
CA LEU A 145 -14.35 -9.02 -18.96
C LEU A 145 -15.84 -8.97 -19.26
N ALA A 146 -16.51 -10.13 -19.15
CA ALA A 146 -17.93 -10.26 -19.42
C ALA A 146 -18.78 -10.07 -18.16
N ARG A 147 -18.40 -10.71 -17.05
CA ARG A 147 -19.12 -10.66 -15.77
C ARG A 147 -18.17 -10.75 -14.61
N VAL A 148 -18.59 -10.20 -13.46
CA VAL A 148 -17.81 -10.21 -12.23
C VAL A 148 -18.68 -10.72 -11.09
N GLY A 149 -18.29 -11.86 -10.53
CA GLY A 149 -18.93 -12.50 -9.39
C GLY A 149 -18.48 -11.93 -8.04
N ALA A 150 -18.69 -12.69 -6.98
CA ALA A 150 -18.29 -12.31 -5.63
C ALA A 150 -16.78 -12.44 -5.41
N ASP A 151 -16.16 -13.50 -5.95
CA ASP A 151 -14.77 -13.90 -5.73
C ASP A 151 -14.04 -14.35 -7.01
N PHE A 152 -14.68 -14.16 -8.18
CA PHE A 152 -14.15 -14.48 -9.51
C PHE A 152 -14.64 -13.47 -10.56
N CYS A 153 -14.02 -13.52 -11.73
CA CYS A 153 -14.52 -12.86 -12.94
C CYS A 153 -14.50 -13.81 -14.13
N GLU A 154 -15.35 -13.51 -15.11
CA GLU A 154 -15.46 -14.23 -16.40
C GLU A 154 -14.78 -13.40 -17.48
N LEU A 155 -13.77 -13.96 -18.11
CA LEU A 155 -13.06 -13.37 -19.24
C LEU A 155 -13.36 -14.14 -20.51
N VAL A 156 -13.80 -13.45 -21.55
CA VAL A 156 -13.97 -14.02 -22.90
C VAL A 156 -12.66 -13.84 -23.65
N VAL A 157 -12.02 -14.96 -24.00
CA VAL A 157 -10.70 -15.00 -24.64
C VAL A 157 -10.78 -15.55 -26.07
N GLY A 158 -9.95 -14.97 -26.95
CA GLY A 158 -9.76 -15.44 -28.32
C GLY A 158 -10.98 -15.30 -29.24
N GLU A 159 -10.78 -15.58 -30.53
CA GLU A 159 -11.84 -15.52 -31.57
C GLU A 159 -12.94 -16.53 -31.32
N GLY A 160 -12.62 -17.71 -30.77
CA GLY A 160 -13.59 -18.73 -30.37
C GLY A 160 -14.46 -18.39 -29.18
N ARG A 161 -14.32 -17.19 -28.60
CA ARG A 161 -15.10 -16.66 -27.46
C ARG A 161 -15.18 -17.64 -26.28
N ARG A 162 -14.07 -18.31 -25.99
CA ARG A 162 -13.98 -19.21 -24.85
C ARG A 162 -14.05 -18.40 -23.54
N THR A 163 -14.89 -18.81 -22.60
CA THR A 163 -14.96 -18.19 -21.28
C THR A 163 -13.96 -18.84 -20.32
N VAL A 164 -13.15 -18.02 -19.66
CA VAL A 164 -12.24 -18.41 -18.59
C VAL A 164 -12.72 -17.79 -17.29
N LEU A 165 -12.89 -18.61 -16.25
CA LEU A 165 -13.17 -18.15 -14.89
C LEU A 165 -11.85 -17.89 -14.18
N VAL A 166 -11.65 -16.68 -13.68
CA VAL A 166 -10.45 -16.27 -12.96
C VAL A 166 -10.83 -15.92 -11.51
N ALA A 167 -10.35 -16.70 -10.56
CA ALA A 167 -10.54 -16.44 -9.14
C ALA A 167 -9.75 -15.20 -8.71
N PHE A 168 -10.34 -14.34 -7.87
CA PHE A 168 -9.65 -13.13 -7.34
C PHE A 168 -8.41 -13.49 -6.55
N SER A 169 -8.39 -14.63 -5.86
CA SER A 169 -7.23 -15.12 -5.13
C SER A 169 -6.02 -15.43 -6.02
N ALA A 170 -6.25 -15.80 -7.28
CA ALA A 170 -5.21 -16.05 -8.27
C ALA A 170 -4.77 -14.78 -9.00
N LEU A 171 -5.57 -13.72 -9.00
CA LEU A 171 -5.28 -12.48 -9.72
C LEU A 171 -4.14 -11.71 -9.05
N ALA A 172 -3.19 -11.25 -9.85
CA ALA A 172 -2.13 -10.34 -9.44
C ALA A 172 -2.42 -8.90 -9.88
N ALA A 173 -2.78 -8.72 -11.15
CA ALA A 173 -3.12 -7.42 -11.69
C ALA A 173 -4.04 -7.54 -12.93
N ALA A 174 -4.81 -6.51 -13.19
CA ALA A 174 -5.54 -6.31 -14.44
C ALA A 174 -5.04 -5.03 -15.12
N ARG A 175 -4.66 -5.12 -16.39
CA ARG A 175 -4.23 -3.99 -17.21
C ARG A 175 -5.31 -3.64 -18.23
N SER A 176 -5.71 -2.38 -18.28
CA SER A 176 -6.59 -1.83 -19.31
C SER A 176 -5.90 -0.67 -20.05
N ARG A 177 -6.38 -0.27 -21.21
CA ARG A 177 -6.01 0.98 -21.85
C ARG A 177 -6.68 2.16 -21.13
N ARG A 178 -6.02 3.30 -21.10
CA ARG A 178 -6.61 4.58 -20.70
C ARG A 178 -7.50 5.13 -21.79
#